data_de828d13e137913c76465b57a102d4cc
#
_entry.id   de828d13e137913c76465b57a102d4cc
#
_cell.length_a   1.000
_cell.length_b   1.000
_cell.length_c   1.000
_cell.angle_alpha   90.00
_cell.angle_beta   90.00
_cell.angle_gamma   90.00
#
_symmetry.space_group_name_H-M   'P 1'
#
loop_
_entity.id
_entity.type
_entity.pdbx_description
1 polymer ?
#
loop_
_entity_poly.entity_id
_entity_poly.type
_entity_poly.pdbx_seq_one_letter_code
_entity_poly.pdbx_strand_id
1 'polypeptide(L)'
;MRATVADFCSAPWPVFTPPLTMLEFYFSYGGVLKRLRSGALGGEMDRLAEHFFRIGYKRASAKIYLSRIARFSRFAGTRCGPMPIHQDVVDSYLRTFPTDTPRIGAMSALGHAWRVAPERFIISVPSEEDDPDAPLLASFSDYLRRVRGLEPKSREGVLLGGRRFLDWCRHHHPGQDIEALTAKQVLAAVEYRLSLSTTSGSRTAATSHIRTFLRFLYWAGRHHQDLARIVPRTPSWRLAHLPPRLAWNDVRHAIDAIGATTPVGIRDRAVLLLLATTGIRNGELRAIRLRDMDWRTGEVFVRRTKGKRDRVVPLLEETGAALADYILRARPRVDSPYLFLSFTPPVGPFKCAAPVSRIVRKRLRHGGVELGRVAGAHLLRHSLATQLVGQRRPINEVADLLGQRSINTTALYVKVAASQLAEVALPFPGGVA
;
A
#
# COMPACT_ATOMS: atom_id res chain seq x y z
N MET A 1 35.10 1.51 34.92
CA MET A 1 33.70 1.45 35.38
C MET A 1 32.80 1.19 34.16
N ARG A 2 32.34 -0.02 34.02
CA ARG A 2 31.47 -0.42 32.91
C ARG A 2 30.02 -0.39 33.41
N ALA A 3 29.23 0.59 33.02
CA ALA A 3 27.81 0.60 33.26
C ALA A 3 27.16 -0.45 32.31
N THR A 4 26.52 -1.43 32.88
CA THR A 4 25.86 -2.53 32.16
C THR A 4 24.53 -2.06 31.61
N VAL A 5 24.22 -2.53 30.41
CA VAL A 5 23.00 -2.26 29.64
C VAL A 5 21.68 -2.64 30.38
N ALA A 6 21.79 -3.26 31.57
CA ALA A 6 20.67 -3.62 32.43
C ALA A 6 20.01 -2.42 33.13
N ASP A 7 20.69 -1.30 33.30
CA ASP A 7 20.21 -0.17 34.10
C ASP A 7 19.23 0.76 33.37
N PHE A 8 19.06 0.59 32.08
CA PHE A 8 18.09 1.40 31.31
C PHE A 8 16.69 0.78 31.17
N CYS A 9 16.53 -0.48 31.58
CA CYS A 9 15.23 -1.18 31.51
C CYS A 9 14.49 -1.32 32.83
N SER A 10 15.08 -0.89 33.95
CA SER A 10 14.57 -1.10 35.32
C SER A 10 14.21 0.18 36.09
N ALA A 11 14.22 1.35 35.46
CA ALA A 11 13.58 2.49 36.08
C ALA A 11 12.07 2.22 36.12
N PRO A 12 11.44 2.02 37.29
CA PRO A 12 9.98 1.99 37.37
C PRO A 12 9.51 3.33 36.82
N TRP A 13 8.58 3.27 35.89
CA TRP A 13 7.82 4.46 35.52
C TRP A 13 7.41 5.12 36.82
N PRO A 14 7.66 6.44 37.01
CA PRO A 14 7.25 7.12 38.23
C PRO A 14 5.78 6.72 38.47
N VAL A 15 5.49 6.28 39.70
CA VAL A 15 4.12 6.01 40.16
C VAL A 15 3.43 7.36 40.10
N PHE A 16 2.88 7.65 38.93
CA PHE A 16 1.99 8.76 38.73
C PHE A 16 0.78 8.46 39.61
N THR A 17 0.53 9.29 40.60
CA THR A 17 -0.87 9.53 41.00
C THR A 17 -1.65 9.69 39.71
N PRO A 18 -2.63 8.82 39.43
CA PRO A 18 -3.28 8.84 38.12
C PRO A 18 -3.76 10.26 37.84
N PRO A 19 -3.40 10.85 36.72
CA PRO A 19 -4.03 12.10 36.31
C PRO A 19 -5.52 11.83 36.33
N LEU A 20 -6.31 12.76 36.86
CA LEU A 20 -7.77 12.62 36.99
C LEU A 20 -8.41 12.18 35.67
N THR A 21 -7.76 12.46 34.53
CA THR A 21 -8.19 12.01 33.21
C THR A 21 -6.99 11.76 32.27
N MET A 22 -7.14 10.88 31.27
CA MET A 22 -6.10 10.60 30.27
C MET A 22 -5.77 11.81 29.38
N LEU A 23 -6.67 12.77 29.24
CA LEU A 23 -6.40 14.00 28.51
C LEU A 23 -5.35 14.86 29.23
N GLU A 24 -5.33 14.84 30.57
CA GLU A 24 -4.36 15.55 31.41
C GLU A 24 -2.95 14.95 31.31
N PHE A 25 -2.83 13.66 31.00
CA PHE A 25 -1.55 13.05 30.65
C PHE A 25 -0.92 13.72 29.41
N TYR A 26 -1.73 14.11 28.43
CA TYR A 26 -1.26 14.78 27.24
C TYR A 26 -1.06 16.28 27.42
N PHE A 27 -1.97 16.98 28.13
CA PHE A 27 -2.01 18.42 28.25
C PHE A 27 -2.13 18.83 29.72
N SER A 28 -1.16 19.58 30.22
CA SER A 28 -1.10 20.01 31.63
C SER A 28 -1.72 21.38 31.90
N TYR A 29 -1.96 22.20 30.84
CA TYR A 29 -2.46 23.56 31.01
C TYR A 29 -3.99 23.60 30.99
N GLY A 30 -4.62 24.11 32.07
CA GLY A 30 -6.07 24.10 32.24
C GLY A 30 -6.86 24.84 31.15
N GLY A 31 -6.36 25.94 30.62
CA GLY A 31 -6.97 26.64 29.50
C GLY A 31 -6.98 25.83 28.20
N VAL A 32 -5.98 24.99 27.98
CA VAL A 32 -5.95 24.06 26.84
C VAL A 32 -6.98 22.95 27.05
N LEU A 33 -7.05 22.37 28.22
CA LEU A 33 -8.01 21.32 28.56
C LEU A 33 -9.45 21.80 28.38
N LYS A 34 -9.77 23.01 28.88
CA LYS A 34 -11.10 23.62 28.69
C LYS A 34 -11.43 23.79 27.21
N ARG A 35 -10.48 24.25 26.39
CA ARG A 35 -10.64 24.40 24.94
C ARG A 35 -10.78 23.06 24.21
N LEU A 36 -10.08 22.01 24.65
CA LEU A 36 -10.19 20.67 24.07
C LEU A 36 -11.56 20.05 24.37
N ARG A 37 -12.07 20.26 25.59
CA ARG A 37 -13.38 19.77 26.02
C ARG A 37 -14.55 20.61 25.52
N SER A 38 -14.32 21.59 24.64
CA SER A 38 -15.39 22.42 24.05
C SER A 38 -15.86 21.86 22.70
N GLY A 39 -17.13 22.15 22.34
CA GLY A 39 -17.74 21.76 21.07
C GLY A 39 -18.39 20.38 21.08
N ALA A 40 -18.86 19.94 19.93
CA ALA A 40 -19.70 18.75 19.74
C ALA A 40 -19.10 17.44 20.23
N LEU A 41 -17.76 17.29 20.21
CA LEU A 41 -17.04 16.11 20.68
C LEU A 41 -16.29 16.36 21.99
N GLY A 42 -16.57 17.46 22.68
CA GLY A 42 -15.85 17.84 23.90
C GLY A 42 -15.90 16.78 25.00
N GLY A 43 -17.06 16.15 25.20
CA GLY A 43 -17.23 15.04 26.15
C GLY A 43 -16.48 13.76 25.81
N GLU A 44 -16.10 13.60 24.54
CA GLU A 44 -15.43 12.38 24.06
C GLU A 44 -13.88 12.50 24.09
N MET A 45 -13.34 13.66 24.45
CA MET A 45 -11.89 13.92 24.35
C MET A 45 -11.06 13.04 25.27
N ASP A 46 -11.58 12.67 26.45
CA ASP A 46 -10.89 11.77 27.37
C ASP A 46 -10.87 10.33 26.84
N ARG A 47 -11.97 9.82 26.27
CA ARG A 47 -12.05 8.53 25.57
C ARG A 47 -11.08 8.48 24.37
N LEU A 48 -10.96 9.58 23.64
CA LEU A 48 -10.02 9.73 22.52
C LEU A 48 -8.56 9.74 23.01
N ALA A 49 -8.28 10.40 24.12
CA ALA A 49 -6.95 10.39 24.74
C ALA A 49 -6.54 8.98 25.16
N GLU A 50 -7.44 8.24 25.82
CA GLU A 50 -7.25 6.84 26.20
C GLU A 50 -7.05 5.95 24.97
N HIS A 51 -7.84 6.13 23.91
CA HIS A 51 -7.69 5.41 22.66
C HIS A 51 -6.28 5.57 22.07
N PHE A 52 -5.79 6.82 21.96
CA PHE A 52 -4.43 7.07 21.43
C PHE A 52 -3.34 6.47 22.31
N PHE A 53 -3.52 6.47 23.61
CA PHE A 53 -2.59 5.82 24.55
C PHE A 53 -2.58 4.31 24.34
N ARG A 54 -3.75 3.68 24.37
CA ARG A 54 -3.91 2.23 24.23
C ARG A 54 -3.36 1.69 22.91
N ILE A 55 -3.54 2.41 21.80
CA ILE A 55 -3.01 1.96 20.50
C ILE A 55 -1.54 2.36 20.28
N GLY A 56 -0.89 2.96 21.28
CA GLY A 56 0.56 3.19 21.30
C GLY A 56 1.04 4.43 20.53
N TYR A 57 0.22 5.48 20.40
CA TYR A 57 0.68 6.73 19.80
C TYR A 57 1.70 7.44 20.70
N LYS A 58 2.80 7.93 20.09
CA LYS A 58 3.72 8.83 20.79
C LYS A 58 2.99 10.07 21.26
N ARG A 59 3.33 10.57 22.46
CA ARG A 59 2.68 11.72 23.08
C ARG A 59 2.54 12.92 22.14
N ALA A 60 3.58 13.27 21.39
CA ALA A 60 3.54 14.37 20.43
C ALA A 60 2.52 14.13 19.29
N SER A 61 2.46 12.91 18.74
CA SER A 61 1.52 12.56 17.68
C SER A 61 0.07 12.57 18.18
N ALA A 62 -0.19 11.99 19.34
CA ALA A 62 -1.51 12.01 19.96
C ALA A 62 -2.00 13.44 20.20
N LYS A 63 -1.14 14.35 20.70
CA LYS A 63 -1.46 15.78 20.85
C LYS A 63 -1.91 16.43 19.54
N ILE A 64 -1.26 16.11 18.43
CA ILE A 64 -1.64 16.64 17.11
C ILE A 64 -3.04 16.14 16.72
N TYR A 65 -3.31 14.85 16.88
CA TYR A 65 -4.62 14.28 16.55
C TYR A 65 -5.73 14.86 17.46
N LEU A 66 -5.52 14.90 18.77
CA LEU A 66 -6.46 15.50 19.72
C LEU A 66 -6.73 16.96 19.40
N SER A 67 -5.71 17.75 19.06
CA SER A 67 -5.87 19.14 18.65
C SER A 67 -6.68 19.31 17.36
N ARG A 68 -6.47 18.40 16.38
CA ARG A 68 -7.27 18.39 15.13
C ARG A 68 -8.72 18.05 15.39
N ILE A 69 -8.99 17.04 16.22
CA ILE A 69 -10.34 16.63 16.60
C ILE A 69 -11.03 17.78 17.36
N ALA A 70 -10.34 18.44 18.30
CA ALA A 70 -10.89 19.58 19.03
C ALA A 70 -11.21 20.78 18.12
N ARG A 71 -10.41 21.00 17.05
CA ARG A 71 -10.72 22.04 16.06
C ARG A 71 -12.01 21.71 15.32
N PHE A 72 -12.18 20.48 14.88
CA PHE A 72 -13.41 20.02 14.26
C PHE A 72 -14.59 20.07 15.25
N SER A 73 -14.37 19.63 16.49
CA SER A 73 -15.38 19.64 17.55
C SER A 73 -16.02 21.04 17.73
N ARG A 74 -15.20 22.09 17.76
CA ARG A 74 -15.68 23.47 17.83
C ARG A 74 -16.42 23.91 16.58
N PHE A 75 -15.89 23.55 15.40
CA PHE A 75 -16.53 23.84 14.11
C PHE A 75 -17.92 23.17 14.03
N ALA A 76 -18.03 21.92 14.46
CA ALA A 76 -19.30 21.21 14.51
C ALA A 76 -20.23 21.77 15.57
N GLY A 77 -19.71 22.13 16.75
CA GLY A 77 -20.49 22.70 17.84
C GLY A 77 -21.21 24.00 17.50
N THR A 78 -20.64 24.82 16.61
CA THR A 78 -21.29 26.04 16.10
C THR A 78 -22.41 25.76 15.08
N ARG A 79 -22.51 24.53 14.56
CA ARG A 79 -23.50 24.16 13.53
C ARG A 79 -24.56 23.19 14.00
N CYS A 80 -24.18 22.20 14.81
CA CYS A 80 -25.09 21.15 15.27
C CYS A 80 -25.43 21.23 16.76
N GLY A 81 -24.71 22.05 17.55
CA GLY A 81 -24.90 22.07 19.02
C GLY A 81 -24.63 20.69 19.63
N PRO A 82 -25.52 20.20 20.54
CA PRO A 82 -25.41 18.86 21.14
C PRO A 82 -25.90 17.72 20.23
N MET A 83 -26.48 18.05 19.05
CA MET A 83 -27.01 17.07 18.10
C MET A 83 -25.90 16.19 17.48
N PRO A 84 -26.24 15.01 16.97
CA PRO A 84 -25.31 14.20 16.23
C PRO A 84 -24.73 14.93 15.00
N ILE A 85 -23.48 14.64 14.67
CA ILE A 85 -22.76 15.29 13.58
C ILE A 85 -23.11 14.59 12.28
N HIS A 86 -23.77 15.27 11.37
CA HIS A 86 -24.12 14.77 10.05
C HIS A 86 -22.95 14.85 9.06
N GLN A 87 -23.00 14.04 7.97
CA GLN A 87 -21.97 13.96 6.94
C GLN A 87 -21.68 15.33 6.28
N ASP A 88 -22.69 16.13 6.05
CA ASP A 88 -22.58 17.48 5.45
C ASP A 88 -21.69 18.42 6.27
N VAL A 89 -21.75 18.31 7.61
CA VAL A 89 -20.89 19.08 8.52
C VAL A 89 -19.43 18.63 8.39
N VAL A 90 -19.18 17.31 8.27
CA VAL A 90 -17.84 16.76 8.02
C VAL A 90 -17.32 17.25 6.67
N ASP A 91 -18.12 17.17 5.62
CA ASP A 91 -17.76 17.60 4.28
C ASP A 91 -17.50 19.11 4.21
N SER A 92 -18.35 19.91 4.89
CA SER A 92 -18.15 21.35 4.99
C SER A 92 -16.84 21.70 5.68
N TYR A 93 -16.48 20.99 6.75
CA TYR A 93 -15.20 21.18 7.42
C TYR A 93 -14.02 20.80 6.51
N LEU A 94 -14.12 19.70 5.81
CA LEU A 94 -13.04 19.24 4.92
C LEU A 94 -12.82 20.17 3.71
N ARG A 95 -13.86 20.87 3.26
CA ARG A 95 -13.75 21.92 2.22
C ARG A 95 -13.04 23.18 2.71
N THR A 96 -12.93 23.42 4.01
CA THR A 96 -12.16 24.58 4.53
C THR A 96 -10.66 24.49 4.29
N PHE A 97 -10.14 23.28 3.95
CA PHE A 97 -8.72 23.09 3.71
C PHE A 97 -8.35 23.34 2.23
N PRO A 98 -7.48 24.31 1.94
CA PRO A 98 -7.10 24.64 0.55
C PRO A 98 -6.22 23.60 -0.11
N THR A 99 -5.56 22.73 0.67
CA THR A 99 -4.62 21.72 0.16
C THR A 99 -4.90 20.33 0.73
N ASP A 100 -4.45 19.28 0.01
CA ASP A 100 -4.70 17.90 0.37
C ASP A 100 -4.01 17.46 1.68
N THR A 101 -2.81 17.93 1.95
CA THR A 101 -2.03 17.46 3.11
C THR A 101 -2.73 17.71 4.45
N PRO A 102 -3.17 18.93 4.79
CA PRO A 102 -3.92 19.17 6.02
C PRO A 102 -5.29 18.50 6.00
N ARG A 103 -5.97 18.42 4.84
CA ARG A 103 -7.26 17.75 4.66
C ARG A 103 -7.15 16.25 4.98
N ILE A 104 -6.14 15.55 4.45
CA ILE A 104 -5.87 14.13 4.77
C ILE A 104 -5.58 13.96 6.26
N GLY A 105 -4.83 14.89 6.85
CA GLY A 105 -4.57 14.87 8.29
C GLY A 105 -5.83 15.07 9.15
N ALA A 106 -6.76 15.89 8.71
CA ALA A 106 -8.07 16.08 9.35
C ALA A 106 -8.94 14.82 9.18
N MET A 107 -9.05 14.27 7.98
CA MET A 107 -9.76 13.01 7.71
C MET A 107 -9.26 11.86 8.58
N SER A 108 -7.94 11.72 8.72
CA SER A 108 -7.34 10.70 9.58
C SER A 108 -7.73 10.90 11.05
N ALA A 109 -7.75 12.14 11.53
CA ALA A 109 -8.17 12.47 12.89
C ALA A 109 -9.66 12.16 13.11
N LEU A 110 -10.51 12.53 12.17
CA LEU A 110 -11.97 12.26 12.23
C LEU A 110 -12.26 10.75 12.17
N GLY A 111 -11.47 9.97 11.41
CA GLY A 111 -11.58 8.51 11.40
C GLY A 111 -11.28 7.88 12.76
N HIS A 112 -10.44 8.49 13.60
CA HIS A 112 -10.27 8.06 14.99
C HIS A 112 -11.48 8.48 15.85
N ALA A 113 -11.98 9.71 15.69
CA ALA A 113 -13.15 10.20 16.42
C ALA A 113 -14.39 9.33 16.14
N TRP A 114 -14.67 9.04 14.89
CA TRP A 114 -15.77 8.15 14.50
C TRP A 114 -15.62 6.72 15.07
N ARG A 115 -14.41 6.18 15.10
CA ARG A 115 -14.16 4.84 15.65
C ARG A 115 -14.37 4.75 17.16
N VAL A 116 -14.11 5.86 17.90
CA VAL A 116 -14.21 5.91 19.36
C VAL A 116 -15.63 6.27 19.81
N ALA A 117 -16.30 7.13 19.07
CA ALA A 117 -17.63 7.65 19.38
C ALA A 117 -18.52 7.62 18.12
N PRO A 118 -18.81 6.44 17.54
CA PRO A 118 -19.64 6.33 16.34
C PRO A 118 -21.06 6.90 16.56
N GLU A 119 -21.56 6.82 17.78
CA GLU A 119 -22.86 7.36 18.22
C GLU A 119 -22.99 8.88 18.09
N ARG A 120 -21.86 9.59 18.00
CA ARG A 120 -21.83 11.04 17.79
C ARG A 120 -21.94 11.46 16.33
N PHE A 121 -21.95 10.51 15.40
CA PHE A 121 -21.95 10.75 13.97
C PHE A 121 -23.14 10.07 13.30
N ILE A 122 -23.90 10.83 12.54
CA ILE A 122 -24.82 10.32 11.54
C ILE A 122 -24.12 10.47 10.19
N ILE A 123 -23.29 9.51 9.90
CA ILE A 123 -22.64 9.39 8.59
C ILE A 123 -23.58 8.52 7.77
N SER A 124 -24.23 9.11 6.79
CA SER A 124 -24.89 8.35 5.73
C SER A 124 -23.79 7.62 4.95
N VAL A 125 -23.35 6.49 5.49
CA VAL A 125 -22.76 5.46 4.61
C VAL A 125 -23.96 5.11 3.73
N PRO A 126 -23.92 5.33 2.39
CA PRO A 126 -24.96 4.79 1.54
C PRO A 126 -25.06 3.31 1.93
N SER A 127 -26.20 2.91 2.48
CA SER A 127 -26.39 1.50 2.81
C SER A 127 -26.22 0.74 1.50
N GLU A 128 -25.66 -0.47 1.54
CA GLU A 128 -25.65 -1.31 0.33
C GLU A 128 -27.09 -1.50 -0.21
N GLU A 129 -28.10 -1.28 0.65
CA GLU A 129 -29.51 -1.31 0.34
C GLU A 129 -29.99 -0.08 -0.48
N ASP A 130 -29.30 1.08 -0.38
CA ASP A 130 -29.62 2.29 -1.16
C ASP A 130 -28.86 2.36 -2.50
N ASP A 131 -27.92 1.46 -2.73
CA ASP A 131 -27.18 1.38 -3.98
C ASP A 131 -27.97 0.51 -5.01
N PRO A 132 -28.57 1.10 -6.03
CA PRO A 132 -29.37 0.35 -7.00
C PRO A 132 -28.55 -0.71 -7.76
N ASP A 133 -27.22 -0.58 -7.77
CA ASP A 133 -26.34 -1.55 -8.41
C ASP A 133 -25.80 -2.62 -7.45
N ALA A 134 -26.09 -2.54 -6.15
CA ALA A 134 -25.57 -3.50 -5.18
C ALA A 134 -25.92 -4.95 -5.54
N PRO A 135 -27.17 -5.32 -5.93
CA PRO A 135 -27.51 -6.68 -6.31
C PRO A 135 -26.73 -7.15 -7.57
N LEU A 136 -26.56 -6.27 -8.55
CA LEU A 136 -25.83 -6.58 -9.78
C LEU A 136 -24.33 -6.76 -9.50
N LEU A 137 -23.75 -5.90 -8.68
CA LEU A 137 -22.35 -5.99 -8.28
C LEU A 137 -22.06 -7.20 -7.36
N ALA A 138 -23.00 -7.59 -6.51
CA ALA A 138 -22.91 -8.82 -5.73
C ALA A 138 -22.90 -10.06 -6.64
N SER A 139 -23.80 -10.12 -7.62
CA SER A 139 -23.83 -11.18 -8.64
C SER A 139 -22.54 -11.20 -9.48
N PHE A 140 -22.03 -10.03 -9.85
CA PHE A 140 -20.75 -9.90 -10.55
C PHE A 140 -19.58 -10.39 -9.68
N SER A 141 -19.55 -10.07 -8.40
CA SER A 141 -18.54 -10.58 -7.44
C SER A 141 -18.55 -12.10 -7.38
N ASP A 142 -19.73 -12.70 -7.36
CA ASP A 142 -19.89 -14.15 -7.31
C ASP A 142 -19.44 -14.83 -8.62
N TYR A 143 -19.78 -14.26 -9.77
CA TYR A 143 -19.25 -14.67 -11.07
C TYR A 143 -17.72 -14.64 -11.11
N LEU A 144 -17.12 -13.54 -10.65
CA LEU A 144 -15.67 -13.41 -10.62
C LEU A 144 -15.01 -14.45 -9.72
N ARG A 145 -15.67 -14.82 -8.62
CA ARG A 145 -15.20 -15.83 -7.68
C ARG A 145 -15.38 -17.24 -8.23
N ARG A 146 -16.60 -17.60 -8.63
CA ARG A 146 -16.97 -18.99 -8.96
C ARG A 146 -16.59 -19.37 -10.39
N VAL A 147 -16.87 -18.50 -11.35
CA VAL A 147 -16.65 -18.79 -12.78
C VAL A 147 -15.23 -18.40 -13.21
N ARG A 148 -14.74 -17.24 -12.77
CA ARG A 148 -13.42 -16.76 -13.17
C ARG A 148 -12.29 -17.17 -12.23
N GLY A 149 -12.59 -17.69 -11.04
CA GLY A 149 -11.61 -18.13 -10.05
C GLY A 149 -10.64 -17.02 -9.60
N LEU A 150 -11.09 -15.76 -9.60
CA LEU A 150 -10.20 -14.64 -9.23
C LEU A 150 -9.94 -14.58 -7.74
N GLU A 151 -8.69 -14.37 -7.39
CA GLU A 151 -8.27 -14.10 -6.02
C GLU A 151 -8.90 -12.79 -5.50
N PRO A 152 -9.16 -12.68 -4.16
CA PRO A 152 -9.88 -11.53 -3.59
C PRO A 152 -9.37 -10.18 -4.05
N LYS A 153 -8.05 -9.97 -3.99
CA LYS A 153 -7.44 -8.69 -4.40
C LYS A 153 -7.59 -8.36 -5.89
N SER A 154 -7.57 -9.35 -6.75
CA SER A 154 -7.80 -9.15 -8.19
C SER A 154 -9.26 -8.84 -8.45
N ARG A 155 -10.16 -9.49 -7.70
CA ARG A 155 -11.61 -9.28 -7.75
C ARG A 155 -11.99 -7.86 -7.36
N GLU A 156 -11.41 -7.31 -6.27
CA GLU A 156 -11.63 -5.92 -5.85
C GLU A 156 -11.38 -4.92 -6.98
N GLY A 157 -10.26 -5.07 -7.70
CA GLY A 157 -9.92 -4.18 -8.81
C GLY A 157 -10.92 -4.26 -9.97
N VAL A 158 -11.37 -5.47 -10.31
CA VAL A 158 -12.33 -5.71 -11.38
C VAL A 158 -13.72 -5.21 -10.99
N LEU A 159 -14.16 -5.45 -9.74
CA LEU A 159 -15.42 -4.93 -9.20
C LEU A 159 -15.44 -3.40 -9.22
N LEU A 160 -14.37 -2.75 -8.76
CA LEU A 160 -14.26 -1.30 -8.83
C LEU A 160 -14.34 -0.79 -10.27
N GLY A 161 -13.78 -1.55 -11.22
CA GLY A 161 -13.91 -1.25 -12.66
C GLY A 161 -15.36 -1.31 -13.15
N GLY A 162 -16.11 -2.34 -12.75
CA GLY A 162 -17.54 -2.50 -13.03
C GLY A 162 -18.38 -1.38 -12.42
N ARG A 163 -18.18 -1.07 -11.14
CA ARG A 163 -18.85 0.04 -10.46
C ARG A 163 -18.63 1.37 -11.18
N ARG A 164 -17.38 1.70 -11.50
CA ARG A 164 -17.08 2.94 -12.24
C ARG A 164 -17.70 3.01 -13.63
N PHE A 165 -17.94 1.87 -14.26
CA PHE A 165 -18.65 1.81 -15.52
C PHE A 165 -20.14 2.10 -15.31
N LEU A 166 -20.77 1.50 -14.30
CA LEU A 166 -22.17 1.76 -13.93
C LEU A 166 -22.39 3.21 -13.51
N ASP A 167 -21.48 3.78 -12.70
CA ASP A 167 -21.53 5.20 -12.30
C ASP A 167 -21.49 6.12 -13.53
N TRP A 168 -20.66 5.79 -14.53
CA TRP A 168 -20.59 6.54 -15.78
C TRP A 168 -21.91 6.43 -16.57
N CYS A 169 -22.47 5.23 -16.67
CA CYS A 169 -23.75 5.01 -17.37
C CYS A 169 -24.87 5.82 -16.71
N ARG A 170 -24.99 5.78 -15.39
CA ARG A 170 -26.01 6.56 -14.65
C ARG A 170 -25.86 8.06 -14.82
N HIS A 171 -24.61 8.53 -14.82
CA HIS A 171 -24.36 9.97 -14.96
C HIS A 171 -24.69 10.50 -16.36
N HIS A 172 -24.38 9.73 -17.39
CA HIS A 172 -24.55 10.18 -18.79
C HIS A 172 -25.87 9.72 -19.43
N HIS A 173 -26.51 8.71 -18.86
CA HIS A 173 -27.77 8.14 -19.32
C HIS A 173 -28.70 7.84 -18.14
N PRO A 174 -29.17 8.88 -17.44
CA PRO A 174 -30.02 8.70 -16.25
C PRO A 174 -31.32 7.99 -16.60
N GLY A 175 -31.70 7.00 -15.81
CA GLY A 175 -32.92 6.22 -16.01
C GLY A 175 -32.86 5.16 -17.10
N GLN A 176 -31.75 5.00 -17.81
CA GLN A 176 -31.60 3.96 -18.80
C GLN A 176 -31.26 2.61 -18.14
N ASP A 177 -31.97 1.58 -18.53
CA ASP A 177 -31.71 0.21 -18.08
C ASP A 177 -30.41 -0.34 -18.70
N ILE A 178 -29.66 -1.13 -17.93
CA ILE A 178 -28.41 -1.73 -18.38
C ILE A 178 -28.62 -2.71 -19.55
N GLU A 179 -29.82 -3.26 -19.67
CA GLU A 179 -30.23 -4.17 -20.73
C GLU A 179 -30.38 -3.44 -22.08
N ALA A 180 -30.63 -2.14 -22.05
CA ALA A 180 -30.77 -1.28 -23.25
C ALA A 180 -29.45 -0.59 -23.65
N LEU A 181 -28.33 -1.00 -23.08
CA LEU A 181 -27.02 -0.43 -23.35
C LEU A 181 -26.58 -0.66 -24.79
N THR A 182 -26.19 0.41 -25.50
CA THR A 182 -25.78 0.36 -26.90
C THR A 182 -24.27 0.28 -27.08
N ALA A 183 -23.80 -0.23 -28.22
CA ALA A 183 -22.40 -0.25 -28.61
C ALA A 183 -21.75 1.15 -28.55
N LYS A 184 -22.46 2.18 -28.99
CA LYS A 184 -21.99 3.57 -28.98
C LYS A 184 -21.72 4.08 -27.56
N GLN A 185 -22.61 3.77 -26.63
CA GLN A 185 -22.45 4.16 -25.21
C GLN A 185 -21.28 3.43 -24.54
N VAL A 186 -21.10 2.15 -24.84
CA VAL A 186 -19.93 1.39 -24.34
C VAL A 186 -18.62 2.02 -24.82
N LEU A 187 -18.53 2.39 -26.10
CA LEU A 187 -17.33 3.03 -26.63
C LEU A 187 -17.08 4.38 -25.98
N ALA A 188 -18.12 5.21 -25.78
CA ALA A 188 -18.00 6.49 -25.08
C ALA A 188 -17.51 6.31 -23.63
N ALA A 189 -18.01 5.30 -22.90
CA ALA A 189 -17.54 4.98 -21.57
C ALA A 189 -16.06 4.55 -21.57
N VAL A 190 -15.65 3.75 -22.57
CA VAL A 190 -14.25 3.33 -22.73
C VAL A 190 -13.36 4.55 -23.01
N GLU A 191 -13.73 5.42 -23.92
CA GLU A 191 -12.98 6.66 -24.22
C GLU A 191 -12.83 7.54 -22.99
N TYR A 192 -13.91 7.77 -22.27
CA TYR A 192 -13.86 8.51 -20.99
C TYR A 192 -12.89 7.87 -19.99
N ARG A 193 -12.93 6.55 -19.83
CA ARG A 193 -12.01 5.85 -18.92
C ARG A 193 -10.56 5.91 -19.38
N LEU A 194 -10.32 5.89 -20.68
CA LEU A 194 -8.98 6.03 -21.25
C LEU A 194 -8.42 7.44 -21.11
N SER A 195 -9.26 8.48 -21.20
CA SER A 195 -8.84 9.88 -21.00
C SER A 195 -8.34 10.13 -19.57
N LEU A 196 -8.91 9.43 -18.58
CA LEU A 196 -8.48 9.50 -17.18
C LEU A 196 -7.23 8.66 -16.88
N SER A 197 -6.76 7.86 -17.84
CA SER A 197 -5.70 6.88 -17.64
C SER A 197 -4.36 7.39 -18.18
N THR A 198 -3.42 7.69 -17.28
CA THR A 198 -2.12 8.30 -17.62
C THR A 198 -1.03 7.30 -18.01
N THR A 199 -1.21 6.00 -17.72
CA THR A 199 -0.22 4.96 -18.02
C THR A 199 -0.79 3.85 -18.89
N SER A 200 0.05 3.20 -19.70
CA SER A 200 -0.35 2.04 -20.53
C SER A 200 -0.97 0.93 -19.67
N GLY A 201 -0.41 0.65 -18.48
CA GLY A 201 -0.95 -0.35 -17.56
C GLY A 201 -2.35 0.01 -17.05
N SER A 202 -2.61 1.28 -16.70
CA SER A 202 -3.93 1.73 -16.26
C SER A 202 -4.96 1.69 -17.40
N ARG A 203 -4.55 2.01 -18.63
CA ARG A 203 -5.40 1.90 -19.83
C ARG A 203 -5.80 0.44 -20.10
N THR A 204 -4.82 -0.47 -20.07
CA THR A 204 -5.06 -1.91 -20.24
C THR A 204 -5.97 -2.47 -19.14
N ALA A 205 -5.76 -2.07 -17.87
CA ALA A 205 -6.63 -2.49 -16.78
C ALA A 205 -8.05 -1.97 -16.95
N ALA A 206 -8.23 -0.70 -17.32
CA ALA A 206 -9.54 -0.09 -17.52
C ALA A 206 -10.36 -0.84 -18.59
N THR A 207 -9.78 -1.06 -19.78
CA THR A 207 -10.48 -1.81 -20.87
C THR A 207 -10.72 -3.26 -20.51
N SER A 208 -9.79 -3.90 -19.80
CA SER A 208 -9.96 -5.29 -19.33
C SER A 208 -11.09 -5.43 -18.29
N HIS A 209 -11.22 -4.48 -17.37
CA HIS A 209 -12.27 -4.50 -16.36
C HIS A 209 -13.65 -4.29 -17.01
N ILE A 210 -13.79 -3.30 -17.89
CA ILE A 210 -15.06 -3.06 -18.64
C ILE A 210 -15.41 -4.30 -19.46
N ARG A 211 -14.47 -4.86 -20.22
CA ARG A 211 -14.71 -6.08 -21.00
C ARG A 211 -15.16 -7.25 -20.13
N THR A 212 -14.58 -7.41 -18.94
CA THR A 212 -14.95 -8.47 -18.02
C THR A 212 -16.36 -8.27 -17.46
N PHE A 213 -16.74 -7.03 -17.18
CA PHE A 213 -18.09 -6.70 -16.71
C PHE A 213 -19.14 -6.93 -17.81
N LEU A 214 -18.89 -6.49 -19.04
CA LEU A 214 -19.80 -6.72 -20.18
C LEU A 214 -19.98 -8.22 -20.49
N ARG A 215 -18.92 -9.02 -20.39
CA ARG A 215 -19.03 -10.49 -20.49
C ARG A 215 -19.90 -11.10 -19.40
N PHE A 216 -19.81 -10.55 -18.19
CA PHE A 216 -20.69 -10.97 -17.10
C PHE A 216 -22.14 -10.62 -17.42
N LEU A 217 -22.45 -9.41 -17.91
CA LEU A 217 -23.83 -9.04 -18.29
C LEU A 217 -24.41 -9.99 -19.32
N TYR A 218 -23.64 -10.35 -20.34
CA TYR A 218 -24.04 -11.31 -21.33
C TYR A 218 -24.24 -12.72 -20.75
N TRP A 219 -23.28 -13.19 -19.95
CA TRP A 219 -23.36 -14.49 -19.30
C TRP A 219 -24.54 -14.61 -18.31
N ALA A 220 -24.86 -13.54 -17.62
CA ALA A 220 -25.97 -13.47 -16.67
C ALA A 220 -27.33 -13.24 -17.32
N GLY A 221 -27.41 -13.18 -18.66
CA GLY A 221 -28.64 -12.89 -19.39
C GLY A 221 -29.18 -11.47 -19.22
N ARG A 222 -28.34 -10.55 -18.67
CA ARG A 222 -28.68 -9.13 -18.45
C ARG A 222 -28.52 -8.28 -19.71
N HIS A 223 -27.91 -8.83 -20.75
CA HIS A 223 -27.80 -8.21 -22.05
C HIS A 223 -27.81 -9.28 -23.14
N HIS A 224 -28.58 -9.09 -24.20
CA HIS A 224 -28.78 -10.06 -25.28
C HIS A 224 -27.58 -10.14 -26.24
N GLN A 225 -26.68 -9.14 -26.26
CA GLN A 225 -25.48 -9.10 -27.10
C GLN A 225 -24.18 -9.11 -26.26
N ASP A 226 -23.13 -9.80 -26.75
CA ASP A 226 -21.81 -9.74 -26.16
C ASP A 226 -21.08 -8.43 -26.54
N LEU A 227 -21.43 -7.35 -25.84
CA LEU A 227 -20.80 -6.03 -26.03
C LEU A 227 -19.32 -6.02 -25.64
N ALA A 228 -18.80 -7.04 -24.98
CA ALA A 228 -17.37 -7.12 -24.65
C ALA A 228 -16.47 -7.18 -25.89
N ARG A 229 -17.02 -7.62 -27.03
CA ARG A 229 -16.29 -7.73 -28.30
C ARG A 229 -15.92 -6.38 -28.90
N ILE A 230 -16.71 -5.35 -28.66
CA ILE A 230 -16.48 -4.00 -29.20
C ILE A 230 -15.44 -3.20 -28.40
N VAL A 231 -15.15 -3.61 -27.16
CA VAL A 231 -14.14 -2.93 -26.34
C VAL A 231 -12.76 -3.09 -26.98
N PRO A 232 -12.09 -2.01 -27.40
CA PRO A 232 -10.80 -2.10 -28.09
C PRO A 232 -9.72 -2.67 -27.19
N ARG A 233 -8.83 -3.47 -27.77
CA ARG A 233 -7.60 -3.90 -27.06
C ARG A 233 -6.62 -2.73 -27.10
N THR A 234 -6.19 -2.30 -25.92
CA THR A 234 -5.12 -1.31 -25.85
C THR A 234 -3.81 -1.97 -26.30
N PRO A 235 -3.11 -1.38 -27.28
CA PRO A 235 -1.81 -1.90 -27.70
C PRO A 235 -0.86 -1.95 -26.47
N SER A 236 -0.26 -3.09 -26.27
CA SER A 236 0.74 -3.29 -25.23
C SER A 236 1.97 -3.89 -25.85
N TRP A 237 2.91 -3.05 -26.18
CA TRP A 237 4.21 -3.48 -26.70
C TRP A 237 5.04 -4.00 -25.53
N ARG A 238 5.21 -5.28 -25.48
CA ARG A 238 5.87 -5.99 -24.37
C ARG A 238 7.28 -5.50 -24.04
N LEU A 239 7.90 -4.77 -24.95
CA LEU A 239 9.29 -4.31 -24.88
C LEU A 239 9.44 -2.81 -25.14
N ALA A 240 8.35 -2.05 -25.21
CA ALA A 240 8.38 -0.62 -25.43
C ALA A 240 9.11 0.16 -24.33
N HIS A 241 9.10 -0.39 -23.11
CA HIS A 241 9.80 0.20 -21.98
C HIS A 241 10.58 -0.89 -21.26
N LEU A 242 11.88 -0.69 -21.15
CA LEU A 242 12.71 -1.50 -20.26
C LEU A 242 12.27 -1.25 -18.80
N PRO A 243 12.26 -2.29 -17.95
CA PRO A 243 11.92 -2.10 -16.55
C PRO A 243 12.90 -1.11 -15.91
N PRO A 244 12.40 -0.18 -15.08
CA PRO A 244 13.28 0.73 -14.35
C PRO A 244 14.22 -0.10 -13.47
N ARG A 245 15.49 0.28 -13.49
CA ARG A 245 16.57 -0.35 -12.72
C ARG A 245 17.48 0.70 -12.13
N LEU A 246 18.23 0.31 -11.12
CA LEU A 246 19.34 1.08 -10.56
C LEU A 246 20.64 0.36 -10.86
N ALA A 247 21.73 1.09 -10.96
CA ALA A 247 23.06 0.48 -10.91
C ALA A 247 23.23 -0.23 -9.56
N TRP A 248 23.89 -1.39 -9.58
CA TRP A 248 24.03 -2.17 -8.35
C TRP A 248 24.81 -1.44 -7.26
N ASN A 249 25.81 -0.65 -7.67
CA ASN A 249 26.60 0.16 -6.75
C ASN A 249 25.73 1.21 -6.03
N ASP A 250 24.76 1.82 -6.73
CA ASP A 250 23.84 2.77 -6.11
C ASP A 250 22.95 2.10 -5.07
N VAL A 251 22.50 0.87 -5.36
CA VAL A 251 21.71 0.07 -4.42
C VAL A 251 22.53 -0.24 -3.17
N ARG A 252 23.79 -0.68 -3.35
CA ARG A 252 24.71 -0.99 -2.24
C ARG A 252 24.99 0.25 -1.41
N HIS A 253 25.39 1.34 -2.06
CA HIS A 253 25.66 2.60 -1.38
C HIS A 253 24.46 3.09 -0.57
N ALA A 254 23.25 3.01 -1.13
CA ALA A 254 22.04 3.41 -0.43
C ALA A 254 21.72 2.51 0.79
N ILE A 255 22.05 1.22 0.74
CA ILE A 255 21.90 0.30 1.88
C ILE A 255 22.93 0.60 2.95
N ASP A 256 24.17 0.83 2.57
CA ASP A 256 25.28 1.09 3.50
C ASP A 256 25.13 2.44 4.20
N ALA A 257 24.50 3.43 3.54
CA ALA A 257 24.14 4.72 4.12
C ALA A 257 23.02 4.63 5.18
N ILE A 258 22.39 3.46 5.38
CA ILE A 258 21.36 3.32 6.42
C ILE A 258 22.01 3.16 7.78
N GLY A 259 21.92 4.18 8.62
CA GLY A 259 22.34 4.10 10.03
C GLY A 259 21.52 3.04 10.78
N ALA A 260 22.22 2.03 11.33
CA ALA A 260 21.62 0.94 12.12
C ALA A 260 21.62 1.24 13.63
N THR A 261 21.54 2.50 14.03
CA THR A 261 21.53 2.97 15.43
C THR A 261 20.11 3.09 16.00
N THR A 262 19.11 3.29 15.14
CA THR A 262 17.71 3.41 15.57
C THR A 262 16.91 2.16 15.18
N PRO A 263 15.87 1.79 15.95
CA PRO A 263 14.99 0.66 15.58
C PRO A 263 14.43 0.75 14.16
N VAL A 264 14.10 1.96 13.70
CA VAL A 264 13.61 2.20 12.34
C VAL A 264 14.73 1.97 11.31
N GLY A 265 15.96 2.41 11.59
CA GLY A 265 17.11 2.20 10.72
C GLY A 265 17.45 0.71 10.58
N ILE A 266 17.50 -0.01 11.72
CA ILE A 266 17.75 -1.46 11.74
C ILE A 266 16.72 -2.21 10.92
N ARG A 267 15.41 -1.93 11.10
CA ARG A 267 14.34 -2.52 10.30
C ARG A 267 14.50 -2.22 8.81
N ASP A 268 14.71 -0.95 8.49
CA ASP A 268 14.75 -0.50 7.11
C ASP A 268 15.94 -1.12 6.37
N ARG A 269 17.10 -1.28 7.04
CA ARG A 269 18.28 -1.97 6.49
C ARG A 269 17.96 -3.44 6.22
N ALA A 270 17.36 -4.15 7.17
CA ALA A 270 16.95 -5.54 7.00
C ALA A 270 15.93 -5.72 5.84
N VAL A 271 14.97 -4.80 5.71
CA VAL A 271 14.00 -4.79 4.61
C VAL A 271 14.69 -4.59 3.26
N LEU A 272 15.61 -3.63 3.13
CA LEU A 272 16.28 -3.37 1.86
C LEU A 272 17.23 -4.50 1.49
N LEU A 273 18.03 -5.01 2.42
CA LEU A 273 18.91 -6.16 2.18
C LEU A 273 18.12 -7.36 1.71
N LEU A 274 17.04 -7.74 2.41
CA LEU A 274 16.24 -8.87 2.01
C LEU A 274 15.63 -8.69 0.61
N LEU A 275 15.12 -7.50 0.28
CA LEU A 275 14.57 -7.22 -1.05
C LEU A 275 15.64 -7.21 -2.14
N ALA A 276 16.80 -6.62 -1.87
CA ALA A 276 17.87 -6.46 -2.84
C ALA A 276 18.59 -7.78 -3.13
N THR A 277 18.87 -8.61 -2.11
CA THR A 277 19.66 -9.84 -2.27
C THR A 277 18.83 -11.04 -2.72
N THR A 278 17.54 -11.08 -2.39
CA THR A 278 16.66 -12.20 -2.73
C THR A 278 15.67 -11.91 -3.86
N GLY A 279 15.45 -10.63 -4.16
CA GLY A 279 14.48 -10.21 -5.16
C GLY A 279 13.03 -10.62 -4.87
N ILE A 280 12.67 -10.93 -3.62
CA ILE A 280 11.29 -11.29 -3.25
C ILE A 280 10.32 -10.14 -3.53
N ARG A 281 9.06 -10.49 -3.80
CA ARG A 281 8.02 -9.50 -4.05
C ARG A 281 7.59 -8.80 -2.75
N ASN A 282 7.09 -7.56 -2.85
CA ASN A 282 6.55 -6.83 -1.69
C ASN A 282 5.50 -7.65 -0.91
N GLY A 283 4.62 -8.34 -1.62
CA GLY A 283 3.60 -9.19 -0.99
C GLY A 283 4.19 -10.38 -0.25
N GLU A 284 5.26 -10.97 -0.79
CA GLU A 284 6.00 -12.07 -0.18
C GLU A 284 6.72 -11.60 1.08
N LEU A 285 7.47 -10.49 1.02
CA LEU A 285 8.12 -9.89 2.19
C LEU A 285 7.14 -9.65 3.34
N ARG A 286 5.97 -9.11 3.06
CA ARG A 286 4.95 -8.82 4.09
C ARG A 286 4.32 -10.07 4.68
N ALA A 287 4.36 -11.18 3.96
CA ALA A 287 3.78 -12.46 4.39
C ALA A 287 4.75 -13.33 5.17
N ILE A 288 6.06 -13.06 5.17
CA ILE A 288 7.07 -13.82 5.90
C ILE A 288 6.73 -13.78 7.39
N ARG A 289 6.77 -14.96 8.01
CA ARG A 289 6.59 -15.15 9.45
C ARG A 289 7.93 -15.48 10.10
N LEU A 290 8.05 -15.31 11.40
CA LEU A 290 9.27 -15.68 12.16
C LEU A 290 9.63 -17.15 11.97
N ARG A 291 8.65 -18.05 11.94
CA ARG A 291 8.83 -19.50 11.73
C ARG A 291 9.24 -19.89 10.29
N ASP A 292 9.20 -18.97 9.34
CA ASP A 292 9.59 -19.22 7.96
C ASP A 292 11.10 -19.03 7.74
N MET A 293 11.82 -18.60 8.80
CA MET A 293 13.28 -18.44 8.80
C MET A 293 13.94 -19.72 9.30
N ASP A 294 14.75 -20.34 8.48
CA ASP A 294 15.67 -21.38 8.91
C ASP A 294 17.06 -20.77 9.13
N TRP A 295 17.37 -20.51 10.39
CA TRP A 295 18.64 -19.90 10.78
C TRP A 295 19.82 -20.88 10.66
N ARG A 296 19.55 -22.17 10.66
CA ARG A 296 20.58 -23.20 10.58
C ARG A 296 21.13 -23.35 9.17
N THR A 297 20.23 -23.34 8.17
CA THR A 297 20.59 -23.43 6.76
C THR A 297 20.80 -22.08 6.11
N GLY A 298 20.42 -20.97 6.79
CA GLY A 298 20.48 -19.63 6.22
C GLY A 298 19.46 -19.43 5.12
N GLU A 299 18.23 -19.89 5.30
CA GLU A 299 17.20 -19.88 4.28
C GLU A 299 15.90 -19.25 4.76
N VAL A 300 15.11 -18.72 3.83
CA VAL A 300 13.74 -18.24 4.11
C VAL A 300 12.72 -18.96 3.23
N PHE A 301 11.69 -19.48 3.87
CA PHE A 301 10.58 -20.14 3.20
C PHE A 301 9.54 -19.10 2.74
N VAL A 302 9.42 -18.89 1.43
CA VAL A 302 8.50 -17.92 0.81
C VAL A 302 7.24 -18.64 0.37
N ARG A 303 6.17 -18.44 1.16
CA ARG A 303 4.86 -19.06 0.92
C ARG A 303 4.05 -18.32 -0.11
N ARG A 304 3.20 -19.06 -0.83
CA ARG A 304 2.11 -18.53 -1.68
C ARG A 304 2.54 -17.38 -2.57
N THR A 305 3.53 -17.62 -3.40
CA THR A 305 3.89 -16.66 -4.44
C THR A 305 2.69 -16.41 -5.36
N LYS A 306 2.67 -15.33 -6.12
CA LYS A 306 1.64 -15.02 -7.12
C LYS A 306 1.38 -16.20 -8.09
N GLY A 307 2.30 -17.18 -8.11
CA GLY A 307 2.21 -18.41 -8.88
C GLY A 307 1.64 -19.62 -8.14
N LYS A 308 1.18 -19.50 -6.88
CA LYS A 308 0.73 -20.59 -6.00
C LYS A 308 1.81 -21.67 -5.75
N ARG A 309 3.08 -21.34 -5.92
CA ARG A 309 4.22 -22.22 -5.58
C ARG A 309 5.00 -21.61 -4.42
N ASP A 310 5.26 -22.42 -3.43
CA ASP A 310 6.17 -22.10 -2.35
C ASP A 310 7.60 -22.28 -2.86
N ARG A 311 8.55 -21.56 -2.30
CA ARG A 311 9.97 -21.71 -2.59
C ARG A 311 10.81 -21.38 -1.38
N VAL A 312 11.98 -21.97 -1.32
CA VAL A 312 13.05 -21.63 -0.41
C VAL A 312 13.97 -20.63 -1.10
N VAL A 313 14.45 -19.63 -0.40
CA VAL A 313 15.37 -18.62 -0.91
C VAL A 313 16.56 -18.53 0.05
N PRO A 314 17.79 -18.74 -0.43
CA PRO A 314 18.98 -18.62 0.41
C PRO A 314 19.21 -17.14 0.80
N LEU A 315 19.73 -16.94 1.99
CA LEU A 315 20.10 -15.63 2.51
C LEU A 315 21.62 -15.48 2.46
N LEU A 316 22.07 -14.33 1.99
CA LEU A 316 23.46 -13.93 2.19
C LEU A 316 23.70 -13.68 3.69
N GLU A 317 24.91 -13.91 4.15
CA GLU A 317 25.31 -13.73 5.55
C GLU A 317 24.95 -12.34 6.06
N GLU A 318 25.25 -11.27 5.31
CA GLU A 318 24.90 -9.90 5.67
C GLU A 318 23.38 -9.68 5.83
N THR A 319 22.58 -10.38 5.02
CA THR A 319 21.11 -10.29 5.10
C THR A 319 20.61 -11.03 6.33
N GLY A 320 21.15 -12.22 6.59
CA GLY A 320 20.85 -12.98 7.81
C GLY A 320 21.22 -12.20 9.08
N ALA A 321 22.41 -11.61 9.12
CA ALA A 321 22.85 -10.78 10.25
C ALA A 321 21.95 -9.58 10.48
N ALA A 322 21.55 -8.85 9.41
CA ALA A 322 20.64 -7.72 9.53
C ALA A 322 19.23 -8.12 9.98
N LEU A 323 18.74 -9.29 9.58
CA LEU A 323 17.47 -9.83 10.04
C LEU A 323 17.52 -10.25 11.52
N ALA A 324 18.59 -10.89 11.95
CA ALA A 324 18.82 -11.23 13.34
C ALA A 324 18.90 -9.97 14.22
N ASP A 325 19.66 -8.95 13.79
CA ASP A 325 19.74 -7.67 14.47
C ASP A 325 18.36 -6.99 14.61
N TYR A 326 17.56 -7.01 13.54
CA TYR A 326 16.20 -6.49 13.60
C TYR A 326 15.32 -7.24 14.61
N ILE A 327 15.35 -8.57 14.61
CA ILE A 327 14.53 -9.39 15.51
C ILE A 327 14.90 -9.17 16.97
N LEU A 328 16.19 -9.17 17.26
CA LEU A 328 16.71 -9.13 18.63
C LEU A 328 16.67 -7.74 19.23
N ARG A 329 16.95 -6.69 18.46
CA ARG A 329 17.17 -5.34 18.98
C ARG A 329 16.09 -4.32 18.62
N ALA A 330 15.36 -4.53 17.51
CA ALA A 330 14.52 -3.48 16.98
C ALA A 330 13.04 -3.88 16.76
N ARG A 331 12.73 -5.16 16.64
CA ARG A 331 11.37 -5.60 16.38
C ARG A 331 10.45 -5.26 17.55
N PRO A 332 9.31 -4.58 17.33
CA PRO A 332 8.35 -4.29 18.40
C PRO A 332 7.90 -5.56 19.13
N ARG A 333 7.85 -5.50 20.46
CA ARG A 333 7.39 -6.60 21.32
C ARG A 333 5.85 -6.65 21.33
N VAL A 334 5.28 -7.13 20.23
CA VAL A 334 3.85 -7.38 20.08
C VAL A 334 3.64 -8.83 19.67
N ASP A 335 2.55 -9.43 20.11
CA ASP A 335 2.17 -10.77 19.69
C ASP A 335 1.76 -10.75 18.21
N SER A 336 2.71 -11.10 17.36
CA SER A 336 2.52 -11.16 15.93
C SER A 336 3.48 -12.18 15.31
N PRO A 337 2.97 -13.12 14.52
CA PRO A 337 3.82 -14.12 13.86
C PRO A 337 4.63 -13.56 12.70
N TYR A 338 4.31 -12.36 12.21
CA TYR A 338 4.96 -11.77 11.03
C TYR A 338 6.35 -11.24 11.36
N LEU A 339 7.28 -11.44 10.44
CA LEU A 339 8.67 -10.99 10.59
C LEU A 339 8.73 -9.45 10.71
N PHE A 340 8.22 -8.73 9.71
CA PHE A 340 8.28 -7.27 9.68
C PHE A 340 7.02 -6.60 10.18
N LEU A 341 7.22 -5.62 11.06
CA LEU A 341 6.15 -4.84 11.66
C LEU A 341 6.29 -3.35 11.37
N SER A 342 5.16 -2.67 11.33
CA SER A 342 5.10 -1.21 11.30
C SER A 342 5.45 -0.65 12.67
N PHE A 343 6.23 0.44 12.69
CA PHE A 343 6.45 1.25 13.91
C PHE A 343 5.42 2.36 14.07
N THR A 344 4.54 2.51 13.07
CA THR A 344 3.45 3.48 13.15
C THR A 344 2.23 2.81 13.77
N PRO A 345 1.63 3.40 14.79
CA PRO A 345 0.42 2.86 15.41
C PRO A 345 -0.78 2.79 14.43
N PRO A 346 -1.62 1.77 14.58
CA PRO A 346 -1.44 0.61 15.45
C PRO A 346 -0.26 -0.26 15.00
N VAL A 347 0.66 -0.57 15.94
CA VAL A 347 1.83 -1.40 15.65
C VAL A 347 1.38 -2.80 15.25
N GLY A 348 1.91 -3.30 14.14
CA GLY A 348 1.52 -4.60 13.60
C GLY A 348 2.06 -4.86 12.19
N PRO A 349 1.64 -5.93 11.53
CA PRO A 349 2.12 -6.28 10.21
C PRO A 349 1.75 -5.24 9.14
N PHE A 350 2.53 -5.15 8.09
CA PHE A 350 2.24 -4.27 6.96
C PHE A 350 0.97 -4.73 6.22
N LYS A 351 -0.13 -4.01 6.37
CA LYS A 351 -1.44 -4.35 5.77
C LYS A 351 -1.46 -4.22 4.24
N CYS A 352 -0.67 -3.31 3.67
CA CYS A 352 -0.61 -3.06 2.22
C CYS A 352 0.82 -2.82 1.73
N ALA A 353 1.00 -2.65 0.42
CA ALA A 353 2.32 -2.46 -0.18
C ALA A 353 2.94 -1.07 0.06
N ALA A 354 2.14 -0.08 0.38
CA ALA A 354 2.58 1.32 0.48
C ALA A 354 3.66 1.57 1.54
N PRO A 355 3.58 1.03 2.78
CA PRO A 355 4.64 1.22 3.77
C PRO A 355 6.01 0.71 3.30
N VAL A 356 6.09 -0.49 2.73
CA VAL A 356 7.36 -1.05 2.21
C VAL A 356 7.90 -0.19 1.06
N SER A 357 7.03 0.21 0.12
CA SER A 357 7.44 1.09 -0.98
C SER A 357 7.93 2.45 -0.47
N ARG A 358 7.35 2.97 0.61
CA ARG A 358 7.79 4.22 1.25
C ARG A 358 9.17 4.06 1.91
N ILE A 359 9.41 2.93 2.58
CA ILE A 359 10.72 2.61 3.16
C ILE A 359 11.77 2.61 2.07
N VAL A 360 11.57 1.80 1.02
CA VAL A 360 12.52 1.70 -0.11
C VAL A 360 12.79 3.07 -0.73
N ARG A 361 11.74 3.82 -1.06
CA ARG A 361 11.89 5.16 -1.66
C ARG A 361 12.65 6.13 -0.77
N LYS A 362 12.31 6.15 0.52
CA LYS A 362 12.97 7.04 1.49
C LYS A 362 14.45 6.73 1.60
N ARG A 363 14.82 5.44 1.70
CA ARG A 363 16.22 5.04 1.90
C ARG A 363 17.07 5.19 0.65
N LEU A 364 16.53 4.87 -0.51
CA LEU A 364 17.22 5.13 -1.77
C LEU A 364 17.48 6.63 -1.98
N ARG A 365 16.51 7.50 -1.73
CA ARG A 365 16.72 8.96 -1.80
C ARG A 365 17.75 9.46 -0.80
N HIS A 366 17.73 8.92 0.41
CA HIS A 366 18.71 9.29 1.45
C HIS A 366 20.13 8.88 1.05
N GLY A 367 20.29 7.79 0.34
CA GLY A 367 21.55 7.36 -0.26
C GLY A 367 21.89 8.04 -1.59
N GLY A 368 21.26 9.18 -1.91
CA GLY A 368 21.59 9.98 -3.10
C GLY A 368 21.03 9.46 -4.43
N VAL A 369 20.17 8.44 -4.41
CA VAL A 369 19.62 7.87 -5.64
C VAL A 369 18.48 8.72 -6.17
N GLU A 370 18.59 9.20 -7.40
CA GLU A 370 17.49 9.82 -8.11
C GLU A 370 16.45 8.78 -8.52
N LEU A 371 15.22 8.99 -8.09
CA LEU A 371 14.12 8.06 -8.32
C LEU A 371 13.10 8.66 -9.28
N GLY A 372 12.82 7.93 -10.35
CA GLY A 372 11.68 8.19 -11.21
C GLY A 372 10.33 7.93 -10.50
N ARG A 373 9.24 7.93 -11.27
CA ARG A 373 7.87 7.69 -10.76
C ARG A 373 7.71 6.34 -10.05
N VAL A 374 8.44 5.31 -10.47
CA VAL A 374 8.33 3.95 -9.94
C VAL A 374 9.51 3.66 -9.01
N ALA A 375 9.27 3.65 -7.71
CA ALA A 375 10.26 3.26 -6.72
C ALA A 375 9.61 2.38 -5.64
N GLY A 376 10.15 1.17 -5.46
CA GLY A 376 9.65 0.20 -4.48
C GLY A 376 10.35 -1.14 -4.62
N ALA A 377 9.83 -2.18 -4.01
CA ALA A 377 10.43 -3.53 -4.03
C ALA A 377 10.68 -4.07 -5.45
N HIS A 378 9.82 -3.72 -6.41
CA HIS A 378 10.02 -4.15 -7.81
C HIS A 378 11.27 -3.54 -8.44
N LEU A 379 11.62 -2.30 -8.08
CA LEU A 379 12.83 -1.65 -8.58
C LEU A 379 14.09 -2.42 -8.15
N LEU A 380 14.19 -2.76 -6.86
CA LEU A 380 15.31 -3.56 -6.32
C LEU A 380 15.36 -4.95 -6.98
N ARG A 381 14.20 -5.59 -7.16
CA ARG A 381 14.12 -6.88 -7.84
C ARG A 381 14.58 -6.79 -9.31
N HIS A 382 14.24 -5.74 -10.03
CA HIS A 382 14.72 -5.53 -11.41
C HIS A 382 16.22 -5.26 -11.44
N SER A 383 16.74 -4.50 -10.48
CA SER A 383 18.17 -4.23 -10.35
C SER A 383 18.95 -5.52 -10.07
N LEU A 384 18.48 -6.37 -9.13
CA LEU A 384 19.09 -7.68 -8.87
C LEU A 384 19.09 -8.57 -10.11
N ALA A 385 17.94 -8.69 -10.78
CA ALA A 385 17.84 -9.53 -11.98
C ALA A 385 18.80 -9.07 -13.07
N THR A 386 18.92 -7.76 -13.29
CA THR A 386 19.86 -7.20 -14.27
C THR A 386 21.32 -7.45 -13.87
N GLN A 387 21.64 -7.31 -12.58
CA GLN A 387 22.96 -7.58 -12.04
C GLN A 387 23.38 -9.05 -12.26
N LEU A 388 22.48 -9.99 -11.93
CA LEU A 388 22.75 -11.44 -12.11
C LEU A 388 22.94 -11.79 -13.58
N VAL A 389 22.12 -11.25 -14.48
CA VAL A 389 22.29 -11.46 -15.93
C VAL A 389 23.58 -10.81 -16.42
N GLY A 390 23.95 -9.62 -15.93
CA GLY A 390 25.22 -8.97 -16.24
C GLY A 390 26.44 -9.79 -15.77
N GLN A 391 26.30 -10.54 -14.68
CA GLN A 391 27.30 -11.52 -14.20
C GLN A 391 27.28 -12.84 -14.97
N ARG A 392 26.56 -12.93 -16.09
CA ARG A 392 26.41 -14.12 -16.93
C ARG A 392 25.82 -15.34 -16.20
N ARG A 393 25.01 -15.13 -15.14
CA ARG A 393 24.29 -16.23 -14.51
C ARG A 393 23.26 -16.81 -15.47
N PRO A 394 23.09 -18.14 -15.51
CA PRO A 394 22.09 -18.78 -16.35
C PRO A 394 20.69 -18.21 -16.10
N ILE A 395 19.95 -17.94 -17.17
CA ILE A 395 18.64 -17.26 -17.10
C ILE A 395 17.59 -18.07 -16.32
N ASN A 396 17.69 -19.41 -16.35
CA ASN A 396 16.85 -20.32 -15.58
C ASN A 396 17.12 -20.17 -14.07
N GLU A 397 18.38 -20.08 -13.64
CA GLU A 397 18.72 -19.84 -12.23
C GLU A 397 18.17 -18.49 -11.73
N VAL A 398 18.29 -17.44 -12.55
CA VAL A 398 17.71 -16.14 -12.25
C VAL A 398 16.18 -16.22 -12.18
N ALA A 399 15.55 -16.98 -13.08
CA ALA A 399 14.10 -17.18 -13.07
C ALA A 399 13.63 -17.93 -11.81
N ASP A 400 14.37 -18.96 -11.40
CA ASP A 400 14.07 -19.77 -10.22
C ASP A 400 14.24 -18.96 -8.93
N LEU A 401 15.35 -18.25 -8.77
CA LEU A 401 15.57 -17.34 -7.63
C LEU A 401 14.43 -16.34 -7.50
N LEU A 402 14.03 -15.74 -8.61
CA LEU A 402 12.95 -14.77 -8.64
C LEU A 402 11.54 -15.41 -8.56
N GLY A 403 11.40 -16.73 -8.70
CA GLY A 403 10.11 -17.42 -8.74
C GLY A 403 9.24 -16.93 -9.91
N GLN A 404 9.83 -16.89 -11.13
CA GLN A 404 9.12 -16.51 -12.35
C GLN A 404 8.68 -17.76 -13.09
N ARG A 405 7.41 -17.80 -13.53
CA ARG A 405 6.84 -18.95 -14.26
C ARG A 405 7.29 -19.03 -15.70
N SER A 406 7.63 -17.91 -16.29
CA SER A 406 7.92 -17.79 -17.70
C SER A 406 9.30 -17.21 -17.90
N ILE A 407 10.15 -17.96 -18.55
CA ILE A 407 11.47 -17.51 -19.03
C ILE A 407 11.36 -16.22 -19.85
N ASN A 408 10.25 -16.02 -20.57
CA ASN A 408 9.99 -14.79 -21.30
C ASN A 408 9.92 -13.54 -20.42
N THR A 409 9.61 -13.69 -19.13
CA THR A 409 9.64 -12.56 -18.18
C THR A 409 11.08 -12.27 -17.77
N THR A 410 11.92 -13.30 -17.67
CA THR A 410 13.34 -13.18 -17.34
C THR A 410 14.15 -12.74 -18.58
N ALA A 411 13.78 -13.15 -19.78
CA ALA A 411 14.38 -12.69 -21.04
C ALA A 411 14.34 -11.17 -21.24
N LEU A 412 13.42 -10.48 -20.55
CA LEU A 412 13.39 -9.02 -20.51
C LEU A 412 14.68 -8.43 -19.92
N TYR A 413 15.31 -9.12 -18.97
CA TYR A 413 16.56 -8.65 -18.34
C TYR A 413 17.79 -8.89 -19.24
N VAL A 414 17.76 -9.91 -20.11
CA VAL A 414 18.80 -10.14 -21.12
C VAL A 414 18.86 -8.94 -22.07
N LYS A 415 17.72 -8.42 -22.51
CA LYS A 415 17.69 -7.22 -23.36
C LYS A 415 18.19 -5.96 -22.65
N VAL A 416 18.03 -5.90 -21.35
CA VAL A 416 18.58 -4.79 -20.54
C VAL A 416 20.09 -4.91 -20.41
N ALA A 417 20.61 -6.13 -20.33
CA ALA A 417 22.06 -6.41 -20.32
C ALA A 417 22.69 -6.32 -21.73
N ALA A 418 21.89 -6.35 -22.78
CA ALA A 418 22.37 -6.25 -24.18
C ALA A 418 23.10 -4.93 -24.49
N SER A 419 22.87 -3.86 -23.72
CA SER A 419 23.70 -2.66 -23.80
C SER A 419 25.15 -2.92 -23.39
N GLN A 420 25.41 -3.92 -22.55
CA GLN A 420 26.77 -4.41 -22.23
C GLN A 420 27.31 -5.37 -23.32
N LEU A 421 26.41 -6.00 -24.10
CA LEU A 421 26.81 -6.80 -25.27
C LEU A 421 27.18 -5.92 -26.46
N ALA A 422 26.73 -4.67 -26.52
CA ALA A 422 27.14 -3.72 -27.53
C ALA A 422 28.63 -3.35 -27.43
N GLU A 423 29.22 -3.45 -26.22
CA GLU A 423 30.68 -3.28 -26.01
C GLU A 423 31.51 -4.46 -26.55
N VAL A 424 30.85 -5.61 -26.82
CA VAL A 424 31.47 -6.84 -27.35
C VAL A 424 31.03 -7.07 -28.81
N ALA A 425 30.13 -6.23 -29.33
CA ALA A 425 29.73 -6.31 -30.73
C ALA A 425 30.94 -5.98 -31.63
N LEU A 426 31.31 -6.88 -32.49
CA LEU A 426 32.27 -6.62 -33.55
C LEU A 426 31.82 -5.42 -34.39
N PRO A 427 32.73 -4.53 -34.82
CA PRO A 427 32.37 -3.44 -35.69
C PRO A 427 31.68 -3.98 -36.95
N PHE A 428 30.64 -3.28 -37.38
CA PHE A 428 29.91 -3.69 -38.59
C PHE A 428 30.88 -3.83 -39.77
N PRO A 429 30.84 -4.94 -40.51
CA PRO A 429 31.68 -5.07 -41.71
C PRO A 429 31.29 -3.92 -42.68
N GLY A 430 32.18 -2.96 -42.89
CA GLY A 430 31.95 -1.85 -43.79
C GLY A 430 31.91 -0.43 -43.17
N GLY A 431 32.08 -0.33 -41.84
CA GLY A 431 32.34 0.96 -41.21
C GLY A 431 33.79 1.38 -41.45
N VAL A 432 34.01 2.28 -42.38
CA VAL A 432 35.30 2.93 -42.58
C VAL A 432 35.58 3.80 -41.34
N ALA A 433 36.81 3.73 -40.83
CA ALA A 433 37.34 4.50 -39.72
C ALA A 433 37.21 6.00 -39.91
#